data_fd952ceff3f9d0a0035dc29ad79530f4
#
_entry.id   fd952ceff3f9d0a0035dc29ad79530f4
#
_cell.length_a   1.000
_cell.length_b   1.000
_cell.length_c   1.000
_cell.angle_alpha   90.00
_cell.angle_beta   90.00
_cell.angle_gamma   90.00
#
_symmetry.space_group_name_H-M   'P 1'
#
loop_
_entity.id
_entity.type
_entity.pdbx_description
1 polymer ?
#
loop_
_entity_poly.entity_id
_entity_poly.type
_entity_poly.pdbx_seq_one_letter_code
_entity_poly.pdbx_strand_id
1 'polypeptide(L)'
;AKGRSELVGFVFQSFQLLASLSAIENVMLPAELTGDSEAQAKAKELLDRVGLSHRVNHYPRQLSGGEQQRVAIARAFASSVEILFADEPTGNLDTATGQHIIDLIFELNAEFGTTLVLVTHDSRLADRCERSIHIASGELIEPPNLPEVVSSLGG
;
A
#
# COMPACT_ATOMS: atom_id res chain seq x y z
N ALA A 1 -21.79 3.98 15.08
CA ALA A 1 -21.41 4.71 13.86
C ALA A 1 -20.92 3.74 12.81
N LYS A 2 -21.68 3.61 11.78
CA LYS A 2 -21.33 2.79 10.62
C LYS A 2 -20.03 3.29 10.01
N GLY A 3 -18.98 2.45 10.12
CA GLY A 3 -17.84 2.48 9.24
C GLY A 3 -17.32 3.86 8.84
N ARG A 4 -16.60 4.52 9.75
CA ARG A 4 -15.67 5.53 9.26
C ARG A 4 -14.60 4.78 8.49
N SER A 5 -14.70 4.84 7.15
CA SER A 5 -13.56 4.51 6.32
C SER A 5 -12.41 5.41 6.76
N GLU A 6 -11.27 4.86 7.03
CA GLU A 6 -10.07 5.68 7.21
C GLU A 6 -9.82 6.43 5.90
N LEU A 7 -9.61 7.74 5.99
CA LEU A 7 -9.40 8.56 4.80
C LEU A 7 -8.09 8.19 4.12
N VAL A 8 -7.06 7.90 4.90
CA VAL A 8 -5.69 7.71 4.40
C VAL A 8 -5.06 6.47 5.02
N GLY A 9 -4.45 5.64 4.18
CA GLY A 9 -3.58 4.54 4.56
C GLY A 9 -2.15 4.80 4.14
N PHE A 10 -1.19 4.11 4.77
CA PHE A 10 0.24 4.28 4.49
C PHE A 10 0.94 2.94 4.32
N VAL A 11 1.84 2.89 3.35
CA VAL A 11 2.84 1.83 3.18
C VAL A 11 4.20 2.49 3.12
N PHE A 12 5.12 2.06 3.99
CA PHE A 12 6.44 2.67 4.13
C PHE A 12 7.55 1.71 3.69
N GLN A 13 8.72 2.26 3.45
CA GLN A 13 9.96 1.52 3.18
C GLN A 13 10.33 0.59 4.34
N SER A 14 10.18 1.04 5.58
CA SER A 14 10.33 0.23 6.79
C SER A 14 8.97 -0.31 7.21
N PHE A 15 8.57 -1.43 6.81
CA PHE A 15 7.27 -2.10 6.88
C PHE A 15 6.34 -1.72 8.05
N GLN A 16 6.87 -1.29 9.19
CA GLN A 16 6.17 -0.79 10.37
C GLN A 16 5.11 -1.75 10.95
N LEU A 17 5.42 -3.04 10.94
CA LEU A 17 4.61 -4.03 11.61
C LEU A 17 4.87 -4.02 13.12
N LEU A 18 3.82 -4.32 13.90
CA LEU A 18 3.96 -4.53 15.32
C LEU A 18 4.59 -5.90 15.58
N ALA A 19 5.79 -5.91 16.16
CA ALA A 19 6.59 -7.12 16.34
C ALA A 19 5.93 -8.15 17.27
N SER A 20 5.08 -7.70 18.18
CA SER A 20 4.37 -8.55 19.14
C SER A 20 3.07 -9.16 18.59
N LEU A 21 2.68 -8.79 17.38
CA LEU A 21 1.48 -9.30 16.72
C LEU A 21 1.84 -10.20 15.55
N SER A 22 1.04 -11.25 15.32
CA SER A 22 1.15 -12.10 14.14
C SER A 22 0.76 -11.33 12.87
N ALA A 23 0.97 -11.95 11.70
CA ALA A 23 0.57 -11.34 10.43
C ALA A 23 -0.92 -11.01 10.40
N ILE A 24 -1.78 -11.95 10.78
CA ILE A 24 -3.23 -11.71 10.77
C ILE A 24 -3.62 -10.64 11.80
N GLU A 25 -3.01 -10.62 12.97
CA GLU A 25 -3.28 -9.61 13.99
C GLU A 25 -2.86 -8.21 13.53
N ASN A 26 -1.73 -8.09 12.85
CA ASN A 26 -1.31 -6.83 12.24
C ASN A 26 -2.33 -6.32 11.21
N VAL A 27 -2.83 -7.19 10.34
CA VAL A 27 -3.81 -6.81 9.33
C VAL A 27 -5.16 -6.46 9.92
N MET A 28 -5.59 -7.18 10.95
CA MET A 28 -6.87 -6.95 11.64
C MET A 28 -6.93 -5.65 12.42
N LEU A 29 -5.80 -5.19 12.96
CA LEU A 29 -5.76 -4.14 13.98
C LEU A 29 -6.53 -2.86 13.60
N PRO A 30 -6.37 -2.27 12.40
CA PRO A 30 -7.12 -1.08 12.04
C PRO A 30 -8.64 -1.29 12.05
N ALA A 31 -9.11 -2.43 11.57
CA ALA A 31 -10.53 -2.76 11.55
C ALA A 31 -11.09 -3.06 12.96
N GLU A 32 -10.30 -3.72 13.81
CA GLU A 32 -10.67 -3.95 15.21
C GLU A 32 -10.83 -2.64 15.97
N LEU A 33 -9.96 -1.68 15.76
CA LEU A 33 -10.02 -0.37 16.42
C LEU A 33 -11.28 0.42 16.02
N THR A 34 -11.87 0.15 14.86
CA THR A 34 -13.13 0.75 14.42
C THR A 34 -14.35 -0.10 14.76
N GLY A 35 -14.16 -1.24 15.45
CA GLY A 35 -15.24 -2.12 15.87
C GLY A 35 -15.83 -2.98 14.77
N ASP A 36 -15.08 -3.24 13.69
CA ASP A 36 -15.53 -4.10 12.60
C ASP A 36 -15.56 -5.57 13.04
N SER A 37 -16.75 -6.16 13.12
CA SER A 37 -16.93 -7.55 13.52
C SER A 37 -16.40 -8.55 12.49
N GLU A 38 -16.13 -8.11 11.26
CA GLU A 38 -15.62 -8.94 10.17
C GLU A 38 -14.11 -8.77 9.95
N ALA A 39 -13.41 -8.12 10.87
CA ALA A 39 -11.99 -7.83 10.76
C ALA A 39 -11.15 -9.09 10.45
N GLN A 40 -11.43 -10.20 11.14
CA GLN A 40 -10.70 -11.45 10.94
C GLN A 40 -10.93 -12.04 9.55
N ALA A 41 -12.17 -12.08 9.09
CA ALA A 41 -12.51 -12.62 7.77
C ALA A 41 -11.88 -11.80 6.65
N LYS A 42 -11.93 -10.49 6.75
CA LYS A 42 -11.29 -9.57 5.80
C LYS A 42 -9.77 -9.71 5.79
N ALA A 43 -9.17 -9.83 6.97
CA ALA A 43 -7.73 -10.02 7.09
C ALA A 43 -7.27 -11.33 6.44
N LYS A 44 -7.99 -12.42 6.66
CA LYS A 44 -7.71 -13.71 6.01
C LYS A 44 -7.78 -13.62 4.50
N GLU A 45 -8.82 -12.99 3.98
CA GLU A 45 -9.00 -12.82 2.55
C GLU A 45 -7.86 -12.00 1.93
N LEU A 46 -7.48 -10.90 2.57
CA LEU A 46 -6.39 -10.06 2.09
C LEU A 46 -5.03 -10.76 2.18
N LEU A 47 -4.76 -11.50 3.25
CA LEU A 47 -3.53 -12.29 3.35
C LEU A 47 -3.47 -13.38 2.28
N ASP A 48 -4.58 -13.98 1.92
CA ASP A 48 -4.65 -14.89 0.78
C ASP A 48 -4.35 -14.17 -0.53
N ARG A 49 -4.92 -13.00 -0.73
CA ARG A 49 -4.70 -12.17 -1.92
C ARG A 49 -3.23 -11.76 -2.11
N VAL A 50 -2.52 -11.52 -1.02
CA VAL A 50 -1.08 -11.20 -1.08
C VAL A 50 -0.18 -12.43 -1.02
N GLY A 51 -0.75 -13.64 -1.08
CA GLY A 51 -0.02 -14.90 -1.15
C GLY A 51 0.54 -15.40 0.19
N LEU A 52 -0.06 -15.01 1.30
CA LEU A 52 0.42 -15.33 2.65
C LEU A 52 -0.56 -16.17 3.47
N SER A 53 -1.49 -16.89 2.85
CA SER A 53 -2.46 -17.74 3.56
C SER A 53 -1.80 -18.78 4.47
N HIS A 54 -0.59 -19.22 4.14
CA HIS A 54 0.18 -20.20 4.92
C HIS A 54 1.07 -19.54 6.01
N ARG A 55 1.05 -18.22 6.14
CA ARG A 55 1.88 -17.43 7.07
C ARG A 55 1.07 -16.59 8.05
N VAL A 56 -0.24 -16.80 8.14
CA VAL A 56 -1.16 -15.93 8.90
C VAL A 56 -0.81 -15.82 10.39
N ASN A 57 -0.26 -16.86 10.97
CA ASN A 57 0.10 -16.91 12.39
C ASN A 57 1.60 -16.64 12.65
N HIS A 58 2.36 -16.30 11.60
CA HIS A 58 3.77 -15.96 11.76
C HIS A 58 3.94 -14.54 12.28
N TYR A 59 4.97 -14.33 13.08
CA TYR A 59 5.37 -13.01 13.57
C TYR A 59 6.33 -12.33 12.60
N PRO A 60 6.46 -11.00 12.63
CA PRO A 60 7.34 -10.28 11.70
C PRO A 60 8.76 -10.85 11.63
N ARG A 61 9.35 -11.24 12.76
CA ARG A 61 10.70 -11.84 12.79
C ARG A 61 10.83 -13.15 12.01
N GLN A 62 9.71 -13.81 11.72
CA GLN A 62 9.65 -15.08 10.97
C GLN A 62 9.39 -14.87 9.48
N LEU A 63 9.24 -13.63 9.06
CA LEU A 63 8.89 -13.24 7.71
C LEU A 63 10.07 -12.56 7.01
N SER A 64 10.23 -12.83 5.71
CA SER A 64 11.16 -12.09 4.88
C SER A 64 10.74 -10.62 4.74
N GLY A 65 11.63 -9.76 4.26
CA GLY A 65 11.29 -8.36 4.00
C GLY A 65 10.10 -8.20 3.04
N GLY A 66 10.08 -8.97 1.96
CA GLY A 66 8.98 -8.97 1.01
C GLY A 66 7.66 -9.46 1.62
N GLU A 67 7.72 -10.50 2.45
CA GLU A 67 6.54 -11.00 3.17
C GLU A 67 6.04 -9.97 4.18
N GLN A 68 6.92 -9.30 4.92
CA GLN A 68 6.55 -8.22 5.83
C GLN A 68 5.87 -7.06 5.08
N GLN A 69 6.39 -6.68 3.92
CA GLN A 69 5.78 -5.63 3.12
C GLN A 69 4.40 -6.04 2.59
N ARG A 70 4.21 -7.30 2.23
CA ARG A 70 2.90 -7.82 1.83
C ARG A 70 1.90 -7.77 2.98
N VAL A 71 2.32 -8.06 4.21
CA VAL A 71 1.46 -7.88 5.40
C VAL A 71 1.08 -6.42 5.58
N ALA A 72 2.04 -5.49 5.42
CA ALA A 72 1.78 -4.07 5.53
C ALA A 72 0.79 -3.57 4.45
N ILE A 73 0.90 -4.08 3.24
CA ILE A 73 -0.03 -3.78 2.15
C ILE A 73 -1.43 -4.32 2.47
N ALA A 74 -1.54 -5.57 2.91
CA ALA A 74 -2.81 -6.16 3.32
C ALA A 74 -3.46 -5.34 4.44
N ARG A 75 -2.68 -4.91 5.43
CA ARG A 75 -3.15 -4.03 6.51
C ARG A 75 -3.70 -2.72 5.98
N ALA A 76 -3.02 -2.10 5.04
CA ALA A 76 -3.45 -0.82 4.44
C ALA A 76 -4.80 -0.96 3.71
N PHE A 77 -5.03 -2.06 3.02
CA PHE A 77 -6.29 -2.31 2.31
C PHE A 77 -7.38 -2.94 3.18
N ALA A 78 -7.06 -3.43 4.37
CA ALA A 78 -8.05 -3.99 5.31
C ALA A 78 -9.00 -2.93 5.85
N SER A 79 -8.52 -1.71 5.99
CA SER A 79 -9.36 -0.55 6.24
C SER A 79 -9.83 0.01 4.90
N SER A 80 -11.08 0.41 4.79
CA SER A 80 -11.60 1.03 3.57
C SER A 80 -11.02 2.44 3.41
N VAL A 81 -9.80 2.52 2.92
CA VAL A 81 -9.10 3.81 2.71
C VAL A 81 -9.48 4.42 1.37
N GLU A 82 -9.59 5.72 1.32
CA GLU A 82 -9.84 6.47 0.07
C GLU A 82 -8.53 6.81 -0.64
N ILE A 83 -7.49 7.06 0.13
CA ILE A 83 -6.16 7.41 -0.37
C ILE A 83 -5.12 6.50 0.27
N LEU A 84 -4.27 5.90 -0.55
CA LEU A 84 -3.12 5.14 -0.09
C LEU A 84 -1.84 5.89 -0.44
N PHE A 85 -1.05 6.25 0.57
CA PHE A 85 0.31 6.75 0.39
C PHE A 85 1.30 5.60 0.47
N ALA A 86 2.06 5.40 -0.58
CA ALA A 86 3.17 4.45 -0.62
C ALA A 86 4.47 5.23 -0.75
N ASP A 87 5.25 5.28 0.33
CA ASP A 87 6.49 6.03 0.41
C ASP A 87 7.69 5.10 0.26
N GLU A 88 8.31 5.12 -0.92
CA GLU A 88 9.43 4.25 -1.29
C GLU A 88 9.19 2.78 -0.90
N PRO A 89 8.05 2.18 -1.29
CA PRO A 89 7.58 0.90 -0.71
C PRO A 89 8.50 -0.28 -1.00
N THR A 90 9.46 -0.13 -1.89
CA THR A 90 10.42 -1.17 -2.28
C THR A 90 11.86 -0.86 -1.89
N GLY A 91 12.08 0.23 -1.14
CA GLY A 91 13.43 0.72 -0.87
C GLY A 91 14.33 -0.25 -0.09
N ASN A 92 13.77 -1.17 0.70
CA ASN A 92 14.50 -2.16 1.47
C ASN A 92 14.49 -3.56 0.83
N LEU A 93 14.05 -3.67 -0.42
CA LEU A 93 13.86 -4.95 -1.10
C LEU A 93 14.79 -5.08 -2.30
N ASP A 94 15.15 -6.32 -2.64
CA ASP A 94 15.83 -6.61 -3.90
C ASP A 94 14.91 -6.30 -5.09
N THR A 95 15.49 -6.13 -6.27
CA THR A 95 14.76 -5.67 -7.46
C THR A 95 13.60 -6.58 -7.84
N ALA A 96 13.80 -7.90 -7.83
CA ALA A 96 12.75 -8.85 -8.21
C ALA A 96 11.58 -8.84 -7.22
N THR A 97 11.88 -8.87 -5.91
CA THR A 97 10.87 -8.78 -4.85
C THR A 97 10.15 -7.44 -4.92
N GLY A 98 10.89 -6.35 -5.11
CA GLY A 98 10.33 -5.01 -5.24
C GLY A 98 9.33 -4.89 -6.40
N GLN A 99 9.65 -5.51 -7.55
CA GLN A 99 8.75 -5.51 -8.70
C GLN A 99 7.41 -6.20 -8.38
N HIS A 100 7.46 -7.34 -7.68
CA HIS A 100 6.24 -8.04 -7.24
C HIS A 100 5.40 -7.19 -6.28
N ILE A 101 6.06 -6.48 -5.36
CA ILE A 101 5.38 -5.58 -4.42
C ILE A 101 4.66 -4.45 -5.16
N ILE A 102 5.31 -3.82 -6.13
CA ILE A 102 4.71 -2.75 -6.93
C ILE A 102 3.52 -3.27 -7.73
N ASP A 103 3.66 -4.41 -8.39
CA ASP A 103 2.56 -5.02 -9.15
C ASP A 103 1.35 -5.28 -8.25
N LEU A 104 1.59 -5.78 -7.05
CA LEU A 104 0.55 -6.05 -6.06
C LEU A 104 -0.16 -4.76 -5.61
N ILE A 105 0.58 -3.70 -5.34
CA ILE A 105 0.00 -2.40 -4.96
C ILE A 105 -0.91 -1.87 -6.07
N PHE A 106 -0.46 -1.87 -7.31
CA PHE A 106 -1.27 -1.41 -8.44
C PHE A 106 -2.51 -2.27 -8.67
N GLU A 107 -2.38 -3.59 -8.57
CA GLU A 107 -3.48 -4.53 -8.71
C GLU A 107 -4.57 -4.30 -7.65
N LEU A 108 -4.19 -4.25 -6.38
CA LEU A 108 -5.14 -4.02 -5.29
C LEU A 108 -5.74 -2.62 -5.34
N ASN A 109 -4.94 -1.63 -5.71
CA ASN A 109 -5.43 -0.26 -5.87
C ASN A 109 -6.52 -0.17 -6.94
N ALA A 110 -6.33 -0.81 -8.08
CA ALA A 110 -7.33 -0.85 -9.14
C ALA A 110 -8.60 -1.57 -8.69
N GLU A 111 -8.46 -2.69 -7.99
CA GLU A 111 -9.59 -3.49 -7.52
C GLU A 111 -10.43 -2.76 -6.46
N PHE A 112 -9.78 -2.12 -5.50
CA PHE A 112 -10.46 -1.40 -4.41
C PHE A 112 -10.86 0.04 -4.76
N GLY A 113 -10.45 0.52 -5.92
CA GLY A 113 -10.80 1.89 -6.37
C GLY A 113 -10.19 2.99 -5.49
N THR A 114 -9.06 2.74 -4.86
CA THR A 114 -8.35 3.67 -4.00
C THR A 114 -7.51 4.64 -4.85
N THR A 115 -7.33 5.86 -4.39
CA THR A 115 -6.38 6.79 -4.99
C THR A 115 -4.98 6.50 -4.44
N LEU A 116 -4.05 6.10 -5.31
CA LEU A 116 -2.67 5.82 -4.94
C LEU A 116 -1.80 7.06 -5.12
N VAL A 117 -1.11 7.46 -4.05
CA VAL A 117 -0.04 8.45 -4.11
C VAL A 117 1.28 7.72 -3.85
N LEU A 118 2.07 7.56 -4.89
CA LEU A 118 3.35 6.86 -4.83
C LEU A 118 4.50 7.86 -4.77
N VAL A 119 5.27 7.81 -3.70
CA VAL A 119 6.49 8.59 -3.56
C VAL A 119 7.67 7.71 -3.93
N THR A 120 8.39 8.08 -4.97
CA THR A 120 9.52 7.31 -5.50
C THR A 120 10.53 8.18 -6.23
N HIS A 121 11.77 7.75 -6.27
CA HIS A 121 12.80 8.30 -7.15
C HIS A 121 13.02 7.43 -8.41
N ASP A 122 12.27 6.35 -8.56
CA ASP A 122 12.34 5.48 -9.73
C ASP A 122 11.37 5.96 -10.82
N SER A 123 11.93 6.48 -11.91
CA SER A 123 11.14 6.99 -13.04
C SER A 123 10.25 5.92 -13.69
N ARG A 124 10.67 4.65 -13.65
CA ARG A 124 9.86 3.55 -14.23
C ARG A 124 8.56 3.36 -13.47
N LEU A 125 8.56 3.59 -12.15
CA LEU A 125 7.35 3.54 -11.32
C LEU A 125 6.48 4.76 -11.58
N ALA A 126 7.09 5.93 -11.70
CA ALA A 126 6.37 7.16 -12.05
C ALA A 126 5.63 7.03 -13.37
N ASP A 127 6.24 6.39 -14.36
CA ASP A 127 5.64 6.17 -15.68
C ASP A 127 4.42 5.25 -15.65
N ARG A 128 4.24 4.44 -14.62
CA ARG A 128 3.05 3.60 -14.42
C ARG A 128 1.86 4.35 -13.84
N CYS A 129 2.07 5.54 -13.30
CA CYS A 129 1.03 6.38 -12.73
C CYS A 129 0.36 7.22 -13.81
N GLU A 130 -0.92 7.57 -13.60
CA GLU A 130 -1.66 8.43 -14.52
C GLU A 130 -1.09 9.85 -14.56
N ARG A 131 -0.48 10.29 -13.45
CA ARG A 131 0.05 11.63 -13.28
C ARG A 131 1.30 11.60 -12.43
N SER A 132 2.28 12.42 -12.78
CA SER A 132 3.52 12.58 -12.03
C SER A 132 3.75 14.04 -11.65
N ILE A 133 4.28 14.21 -10.43
CA ILE A 133 4.75 15.51 -9.93
C ILE A 133 6.21 15.35 -9.58
N HIS A 134 7.05 16.24 -10.08
CA HIS A 134 8.49 16.21 -9.79
C HIS A 134 8.84 17.32 -8.79
N ILE A 135 9.59 16.95 -7.77
CA ILE A 135 10.04 17.86 -6.72
C ILE A 135 11.56 17.79 -6.65
N ALA A 136 12.20 18.95 -6.67
CA ALA A 136 13.63 19.08 -6.43
C ALA A 136 13.91 20.27 -5.52
N SER A 137 14.74 20.08 -4.48
CA SER A 137 15.09 21.11 -3.51
C SER A 137 13.88 21.82 -2.89
N GLY A 138 12.81 21.05 -2.63
CA GLY A 138 11.57 21.57 -2.04
C GLY A 138 10.66 22.34 -3.02
N GLU A 139 11.00 22.39 -4.29
CA GLU A 139 10.23 23.09 -5.31
C GLU A 139 9.68 22.13 -6.36
N LEU A 140 8.50 22.44 -6.87
CA LEU A 140 7.91 21.74 -8.00
C LEU A 140 8.70 22.09 -9.26
N ILE A 141 9.14 21.07 -9.99
CA ILE A 141 9.78 21.22 -11.29
C ILE A 141 8.92 20.56 -12.36
N GLU A 142 8.83 21.23 -13.52
CA GLU A 142 8.20 20.62 -14.68
C GLU A 142 9.23 19.73 -15.39
N PRO A 143 8.97 18.42 -15.54
CA PRO A 143 9.87 17.58 -16.33
C PRO A 143 9.85 18.03 -17.79
N PRO A 144 10.99 18.02 -18.45
CA PRO A 144 11.05 18.30 -19.89
C PRO A 144 10.32 17.19 -20.63
N ASN A 145 9.15 17.44 -21.17
CA ASN A 145 8.28 16.53 -21.96
C ASN A 145 7.14 15.81 -21.20
N LEU A 146 6.44 16.46 -20.30
CA LEU A 146 5.12 15.97 -19.98
C LEU A 146 4.16 16.35 -21.12
N PRO A 147 3.37 15.39 -21.65
CA PRO A 147 2.23 15.78 -22.47
C PRO A 147 1.31 16.67 -21.63
N GLU A 148 0.79 17.72 -22.24
CA GLU A 148 -0.18 18.59 -21.57
C GLU A 148 -1.26 17.74 -20.91
N VAL A 149 -1.32 17.83 -19.57
CA VAL A 149 -2.42 17.22 -18.85
C VAL A 149 -3.66 18.04 -19.18
N VAL A 150 -4.43 17.55 -20.13
CA VAL A 150 -5.77 18.07 -20.35
C VAL A 150 -6.53 17.81 -19.06
N SER A 151 -6.71 18.85 -18.25
CA SER A 151 -7.56 18.80 -17.07
C SER A 151 -9.01 18.67 -17.54
N SER A 152 -9.43 17.44 -17.80
CA SER A 152 -10.85 17.15 -17.87
C SER A 152 -11.37 16.93 -16.46
N LEU A 153 -11.46 18.00 -15.70
CA LEU A 153 -12.44 18.09 -14.65
C LEU A 153 -13.77 18.30 -15.37
N GLY A 154 -14.28 17.23 -15.94
CA GLY A 154 -15.67 17.16 -16.39
C GLY A 154 -16.55 17.07 -15.18
N GLY A 155 -17.47 17.97 -15.10
CA GLY A 155 -18.37 18.26 -14.02
C GLY A 155 -19.18 17.16 -13.38
#